data_c6695c9a727674e128c5fde3197bc8e1
#
_entry.id   c6695c9a727674e128c5fde3197bc8e1
#
_cell.length_a   1.000
_cell.length_b   1.000
_cell.length_c   1.000
_cell.angle_alpha   90.00
_cell.angle_beta   90.00
_cell.angle_gamma   90.00
#
_symmetry.space_group_name_H-M   'P 1'
#
loop_
_entity.id
_entity.type
_entity.pdbx_description
1 polymer ?
#
loop_
_entity_poly.entity_id
_entity_poly.type
_entity_poly.pdbx_seq_one_letter_code
_entity_poly.pdbx_strand_id
1 'polypeptide(L)'
;MGGDTPPLGTPLTMEQAAARISNPNPHPNPHPNPNPNPNPHPNSHPNQAAERIFGFVLCNDWSARDIQKFEYVPLGPFGAKNFATTISPWVVTVDALAPFACPTSAGEQTDPTPLPYLQDPSYSSYDVALSVAIAPGAAAAPTVVTESNYKHMYWSCKQQLVHHAVTGCDMRPGDLLASGTISGDAPHKLGSMLELSWQVSLQPHCHPMH
;
A
#
# COMPACT_ATOMS: atom_id res chain seq x y z
N MET A 1 24.74 7.03 -6.55
CA MET A 1 25.35 5.74 -6.83
C MET A 1 24.34 4.89 -7.58
N GLY A 2 24.52 4.71 -8.86
CA GLY A 2 23.82 3.69 -9.60
C GLY A 2 24.42 2.34 -9.22
N GLY A 3 23.91 1.70 -8.18
CA GLY A 3 24.20 0.29 -7.98
C GLY A 3 23.61 -0.46 -9.15
N ASP A 4 24.35 -1.42 -9.70
CA ASP A 4 23.88 -2.28 -10.77
C ASP A 4 22.50 -2.83 -10.38
N THR A 5 21.57 -2.71 -11.31
CA THR A 5 20.24 -3.31 -11.12
C THR A 5 20.44 -4.81 -10.90
N PRO A 6 20.01 -5.40 -9.77
CA PRO A 6 20.18 -6.84 -9.60
C PRO A 6 19.43 -7.57 -10.72
N PRO A 7 19.87 -8.77 -11.07
CA PRO A 7 19.18 -9.60 -12.04
C PRO A 7 17.68 -9.69 -11.70
N LEU A 8 16.85 -9.69 -12.72
CA LEU A 8 15.40 -9.79 -12.56
C LEU A 8 15.05 -10.97 -11.63
N GLY A 9 14.22 -10.71 -10.63
CA GLY A 9 13.82 -11.72 -9.62
C GLY A 9 14.77 -11.87 -8.43
N THR A 10 15.85 -11.08 -8.32
CA THR A 10 16.68 -11.07 -7.11
C THR A 10 16.01 -10.20 -6.04
N PRO A 11 15.60 -10.76 -4.90
CA PRO A 11 15.02 -9.98 -3.82
C PRO A 11 16.01 -8.98 -3.25
N LEU A 12 15.56 -7.76 -3.00
CA LEU A 12 16.32 -6.76 -2.25
C LEU A 12 15.96 -6.86 -0.76
N THR A 13 16.91 -6.57 0.10
CA THR A 13 16.58 -6.35 1.52
C THR A 13 15.87 -5.01 1.70
N MET A 14 15.19 -4.83 2.85
CA MET A 14 14.60 -3.53 3.23
C MET A 14 15.61 -2.40 3.13
N GLU A 15 16.82 -2.66 3.57
CA GLU A 15 17.96 -1.74 3.49
C GLU A 15 18.32 -1.37 2.05
N GLN A 16 18.49 -2.35 1.19
CA GLN A 16 18.82 -2.13 -0.22
C GLN A 16 17.72 -1.38 -0.97
N ALA A 17 16.46 -1.69 -0.69
CA ALA A 17 15.34 -0.99 -1.28
C ALA A 17 15.25 0.46 -0.78
N ALA A 18 15.46 0.70 0.51
CA ALA A 18 15.50 2.04 1.09
C ALA A 18 16.65 2.89 0.50
N ALA A 19 17.84 2.30 0.31
CA ALA A 19 18.96 2.97 -0.33
C ALA A 19 18.65 3.39 -1.79
N ARG A 20 17.86 2.61 -2.51
CA ARG A 20 17.39 2.97 -3.88
C ARG A 20 16.40 4.12 -3.89
N ILE A 21 15.49 4.14 -2.92
CA ILE A 21 14.54 5.25 -2.75
C ILE A 21 15.25 6.56 -2.41
N SER A 22 16.43 6.47 -1.79
CA SER A 22 17.21 7.63 -1.34
C SER A 22 17.90 8.42 -2.45
N ASN A 23 17.98 7.89 -3.67
CA ASN A 23 18.68 8.57 -4.77
C ASN A 23 17.71 9.43 -5.60
N PRO A 24 17.67 10.76 -5.41
CA PRO A 24 16.76 11.63 -6.14
C PRO A 24 17.22 11.95 -7.58
N ASN A 25 18.28 11.31 -8.08
CA ASN A 25 18.81 11.62 -9.41
C ASN A 25 18.38 10.56 -10.44
N PRO A 26 17.28 10.82 -11.20
CA PRO A 26 16.74 9.85 -12.16
C PRO A 26 17.51 9.78 -13.48
N HIS A 27 18.55 10.61 -13.66
CA HIS A 27 19.35 10.55 -14.86
C HIS A 27 20.61 9.69 -14.62
N PRO A 28 20.81 8.61 -15.37
CA PRO A 28 22.09 7.92 -15.34
C PRO A 28 23.16 8.96 -15.68
N ASN A 29 24.09 9.17 -14.76
CA ASN A 29 25.26 10.01 -15.02
C ASN A 29 26.01 9.35 -16.17
N PRO A 30 26.18 10.01 -17.34
CA PRO A 30 26.88 9.43 -18.47
C PRO A 30 28.38 9.20 -18.19
N HIS A 31 28.85 9.61 -17.03
CA HIS A 31 30.20 9.35 -16.56
C HIS A 31 30.12 8.56 -15.24
N PRO A 32 30.18 7.24 -15.27
CA PRO A 32 30.27 6.43 -14.05
C PRO A 32 31.53 6.84 -13.28
N ASN A 33 31.35 7.21 -12.01
CA ASN A 33 32.48 7.49 -11.12
C ASN A 33 33.34 6.22 -11.01
N PRO A 34 34.62 6.24 -11.39
CA PRO A 34 35.49 5.06 -11.41
C PRO A 34 35.87 4.56 -10.00
N ASN A 35 35.33 5.14 -8.94
CA ASN A 35 35.62 4.70 -7.57
C ASN A 35 34.31 4.29 -6.85
N PRO A 36 33.81 3.06 -7.05
CA PRO A 36 32.73 2.54 -6.24
C PRO A 36 33.26 2.40 -4.81
N ASN A 37 32.77 3.22 -3.89
CA ASN A 37 33.06 3.01 -2.46
C ASN A 37 32.45 1.66 -2.04
N PRO A 38 33.28 0.63 -1.74
CA PRO A 38 32.79 -0.70 -1.41
C PRO A 38 32.24 -0.81 0.01
N ASN A 39 32.18 0.29 0.76
CA ASN A 39 31.59 0.30 2.09
C ASN A 39 30.10 0.65 1.97
N PRO A 40 29.18 -0.32 2.13
CA PRO A 40 27.82 0.02 2.52
C PRO A 40 27.95 0.78 3.85
N HIS A 41 27.38 2.00 3.91
CA HIS A 41 27.38 2.76 5.15
C HIS A 41 26.84 1.86 6.29
N PRO A 42 27.59 1.66 7.38
CA PRO A 42 27.20 0.75 8.45
C PRO A 42 25.96 1.21 9.24
N ASN A 43 25.31 2.28 8.82
CA ASN A 43 24.14 2.90 9.47
C ASN A 43 22.88 2.90 8.61
N SER A 44 22.79 2.00 7.61
CA SER A 44 21.53 1.82 6.90
C SER A 44 20.53 1.08 7.81
N HIS A 45 19.83 1.85 8.62
CA HIS A 45 18.80 1.35 9.53
C HIS A 45 17.59 0.81 8.76
N PRO A 46 16.95 -0.27 9.27
CA PRO A 46 15.66 -0.76 8.75
C PRO A 46 14.56 0.32 8.74
N ASN A 47 14.79 1.46 9.36
CA ASN A 47 13.90 2.62 9.40
C ASN A 47 14.00 3.57 8.21
N GLN A 48 14.90 3.38 7.26
CA GLN A 48 15.05 4.31 6.13
C GLN A 48 13.77 4.41 5.26
N ALA A 49 13.01 3.33 5.16
CA ALA A 49 11.72 3.38 4.48
C ALA A 49 10.72 4.30 5.21
N ALA A 50 10.72 4.30 6.55
CA ALA A 50 9.87 5.18 7.34
C ALA A 50 10.19 6.67 7.08
N GLU A 51 11.47 7.02 6.97
CA GLU A 51 11.93 8.39 6.70
C GLU A 51 11.51 8.91 5.31
N ARG A 52 11.06 8.03 4.42
CA ARG A 52 10.62 8.38 3.06
C ARG A 52 9.12 8.53 2.92
N ILE A 53 8.37 8.20 3.96
CA ILE A 53 6.92 8.35 3.97
C ILE A 53 6.60 9.70 4.60
N PHE A 54 6.12 10.63 3.80
CA PHE A 54 5.75 11.96 4.28
C PHE A 54 4.46 11.94 5.11
N GLY A 55 3.46 11.20 4.67
CA GLY A 55 2.16 11.16 5.33
C GLY A 55 1.13 10.33 4.59
N PHE A 56 -0.11 10.43 5.04
CA PHE A 56 -1.24 9.66 4.57
C PHE A 56 -2.36 10.57 4.10
N VAL A 57 -3.07 10.12 3.08
CA VAL A 57 -4.33 10.68 2.60
C VAL A 57 -5.40 9.61 2.57
N LEU A 58 -6.67 10.00 2.69
CA LEU A 58 -7.75 9.09 2.33
C LEU A 58 -7.79 8.92 0.82
N CYS A 59 -8.01 7.69 0.37
CA CYS A 59 -8.06 7.36 -1.05
C CYS A 59 -9.30 6.52 -1.34
N ASN A 60 -10.03 6.92 -2.38
CA ASN A 60 -11.06 6.09 -3.00
C ASN A 60 -10.58 5.68 -4.39
N ASP A 61 -10.27 4.40 -4.52
CA ASP A 61 -9.86 3.77 -5.77
C ASP A 61 -11.10 3.29 -6.53
N TRP A 62 -11.64 4.15 -7.39
CA TRP A 62 -12.80 3.84 -8.19
C TRP A 62 -12.56 2.62 -9.07
N SER A 63 -13.53 1.70 -9.07
CA SER A 63 -13.38 0.41 -9.72
C SER A 63 -14.59 0.08 -10.57
N ALA A 64 -14.39 0.00 -11.90
CA ALA A 64 -15.41 -0.50 -12.82
C ALA A 64 -15.38 -2.03 -12.82
N ARG A 65 -16.20 -2.68 -11.97
CA ARG A 65 -16.11 -4.11 -11.69
C ARG A 65 -16.36 -5.00 -12.89
N ASP A 66 -17.23 -4.62 -13.82
CA ASP A 66 -17.50 -5.38 -15.03
C ASP A 66 -16.26 -5.42 -15.95
N ILE A 67 -15.60 -4.27 -16.12
CA ILE A 67 -14.35 -4.17 -16.88
C ILE A 67 -13.24 -4.93 -16.16
N GLN A 68 -13.14 -4.78 -14.84
CA GLN A 68 -12.15 -5.49 -14.04
C GLN A 68 -12.28 -7.01 -14.20
N LYS A 69 -13.50 -7.54 -14.15
CA LYS A 69 -13.75 -8.97 -14.35
C LYS A 69 -13.26 -9.47 -15.70
N PHE A 70 -13.35 -8.65 -16.73
CA PHE A 70 -12.89 -8.98 -18.08
C PHE A 70 -11.35 -8.98 -18.19
N GLU A 71 -10.67 -8.02 -17.55
CA GLU A 71 -9.25 -7.75 -17.84
C GLU A 71 -8.25 -8.26 -16.78
N TYR A 72 -8.70 -8.61 -15.56
CA TYR A 72 -7.75 -8.79 -14.44
C TYR A 72 -6.89 -10.05 -14.50
N VAL A 73 -7.28 -11.05 -15.27
CA VAL A 73 -6.52 -12.30 -15.44
C VAL A 73 -5.88 -12.31 -16.84
N PRO A 74 -4.57 -12.54 -16.98
CA PRO A 74 -3.56 -12.83 -15.93
C PRO A 74 -2.81 -11.60 -15.40
N LEU A 75 -2.95 -10.42 -16.01
CA LEU A 75 -2.04 -9.28 -15.79
C LEU A 75 -2.51 -8.28 -14.74
N GLY A 76 -3.72 -8.43 -14.22
CA GLY A 76 -4.33 -7.48 -13.27
C GLY A 76 -5.17 -6.42 -13.98
N PRO A 77 -5.87 -5.57 -13.21
CA PRO A 77 -6.75 -4.55 -13.76
C PRO A 77 -5.98 -3.38 -14.36
N PHE A 78 -6.51 -2.81 -15.45
CA PHE A 78 -6.01 -1.63 -16.15
C PHE A 78 -7.10 -0.57 -16.27
N GLY A 79 -7.92 -0.63 -17.32
CA GLY A 79 -8.99 0.32 -17.61
C GLY A 79 -10.04 0.40 -16.51
N ALA A 80 -10.24 -0.69 -15.78
CA ALA A 80 -11.15 -0.76 -14.64
C ALA A 80 -10.71 0.08 -13.44
N LYS A 81 -9.46 0.49 -13.38
CA LYS A 81 -8.86 1.22 -12.24
C LYS A 81 -8.32 2.59 -12.61
N ASN A 82 -7.77 2.74 -13.82
CA ASN A 82 -7.04 3.96 -14.19
C ASN A 82 -7.93 5.13 -14.61
N PHE A 83 -9.27 4.97 -14.61
CA PHE A 83 -10.17 6.04 -15.04
C PHE A 83 -10.42 7.09 -13.97
N ALA A 84 -10.32 6.75 -12.70
CA ALA A 84 -10.49 7.71 -11.59
C ALA A 84 -9.89 7.22 -10.28
N THR A 85 -9.26 8.15 -9.55
CA THR A 85 -8.86 8.00 -8.16
C THR A 85 -9.16 9.30 -7.44
N THR A 86 -9.85 9.21 -6.31
CA THR A 86 -10.13 10.39 -5.47
C THR A 86 -9.31 10.32 -4.20
N ILE A 87 -8.60 11.39 -3.88
CA ILE A 87 -7.84 11.52 -2.64
C ILE A 87 -8.35 12.73 -1.83
N SER A 88 -8.16 12.69 -0.51
CA SER A 88 -8.43 13.85 0.32
C SER A 88 -7.41 14.96 0.05
N PRO A 89 -7.81 16.26 0.15
CA PRO A 89 -6.87 17.35 0.03
C PRO A 89 -5.97 17.51 1.27
N TRP A 90 -6.30 16.85 2.36
CA TRP A 90 -5.57 16.91 3.62
C TRP A 90 -4.56 15.76 3.69
N VAL A 91 -3.31 16.10 3.95
CA VAL A 91 -2.24 15.14 4.23
C VAL A 91 -1.99 15.13 5.73
N VAL A 92 -2.12 13.97 6.36
CA VAL A 92 -1.73 13.74 7.76
C VAL A 92 -0.31 13.22 7.77
N THR A 93 0.62 13.96 8.36
CA THR A 93 2.03 13.56 8.40
C THR A 93 2.26 12.34 9.29
N VAL A 94 3.34 11.61 9.03
CA VAL A 94 3.73 10.46 9.88
C VAL A 94 3.93 10.88 11.34
N ASP A 95 4.51 12.07 11.57
CA ASP A 95 4.70 12.61 12.92
C ASP A 95 3.36 12.84 13.64
N ALA A 96 2.36 13.33 12.92
CA ALA A 96 1.02 13.52 13.47
C ALA A 96 0.32 12.19 13.78
N LEU A 97 0.69 11.10 13.10
CA LEU A 97 0.18 9.75 13.36
C LEU A 97 0.95 9.00 14.46
N ALA A 98 2.10 9.48 14.88
CA ALA A 98 2.91 8.81 15.90
C ALA A 98 2.15 8.45 17.19
N PRO A 99 1.27 9.31 17.74
CA PRO A 99 0.47 8.96 18.91
C PRO A 99 -0.52 7.82 18.71
N PHE A 100 -0.85 7.49 17.47
CA PHE A 100 -1.77 6.44 17.08
C PHE A 100 -1.07 5.14 16.66
N ALA A 101 0.26 5.08 16.77
CA ALA A 101 1.01 3.86 16.48
C ALA A 101 0.55 2.72 17.39
N CYS A 102 0.31 1.56 16.81
CA CYS A 102 -0.19 0.39 17.52
C CYS A 102 0.30 -0.91 16.87
N PRO A 103 0.24 -2.05 17.56
CA PRO A 103 0.35 -3.35 16.91
C PRO A 103 -0.73 -3.52 15.83
N THR A 104 -0.43 -4.30 14.82
CA THR A 104 -1.45 -4.69 13.83
C THR A 104 -2.45 -5.66 14.46
N SER A 105 -3.65 -5.76 13.87
CA SER A 105 -4.65 -6.74 14.31
C SER A 105 -4.18 -8.19 14.14
N ALA A 106 -3.27 -8.45 13.19
CA ALA A 106 -2.67 -9.76 12.97
C ALA A 106 -1.63 -10.13 14.04
N GLY A 107 -1.14 -9.15 14.84
CA GLY A 107 -0.02 -9.38 15.73
C GLY A 107 1.28 -9.62 14.96
N GLU A 108 1.84 -10.82 15.04
CA GLU A 108 3.03 -11.20 14.27
C GLU A 108 2.68 -11.60 12.83
N GLN A 109 3.59 -11.35 11.89
CA GLN A 109 3.42 -11.74 10.49
C GLN A 109 3.89 -13.20 10.30
N THR A 110 2.99 -14.14 10.44
CA THR A 110 3.28 -15.58 10.38
C THR A 110 2.69 -16.27 9.15
N ASP A 111 1.61 -15.73 8.58
CA ASP A 111 0.91 -16.31 7.42
C ASP A 111 0.41 -15.22 6.45
N PRO A 112 1.11 -15.03 5.34
CA PRO A 112 2.40 -15.59 4.97
C PRO A 112 3.56 -14.96 5.77
N THR A 113 4.56 -15.75 6.11
CA THR A 113 5.81 -15.21 6.67
C THR A 113 6.46 -14.27 5.65
N PRO A 114 6.81 -13.03 6.03
CA PRO A 114 7.43 -12.08 5.11
C PRO A 114 8.74 -12.61 4.53
N LEU A 115 8.93 -12.38 3.24
CA LEU A 115 10.22 -12.62 2.60
C LEU A 115 11.33 -11.80 3.28
N PRO A 116 12.60 -12.23 3.21
CA PRO A 116 13.70 -11.56 3.93
C PRO A 116 13.75 -10.04 3.73
N TYR A 117 13.48 -9.55 2.52
CA TYR A 117 13.51 -8.13 2.21
C TYR A 117 12.30 -7.35 2.77
N LEU A 118 11.25 -8.04 3.22
CA LEU A 118 10.05 -7.44 3.83
C LEU A 118 10.02 -7.58 5.35
N GLN A 119 11.00 -8.28 5.95
CA GLN A 119 11.06 -8.39 7.40
C GLN A 119 11.30 -7.03 8.04
N ASP A 120 10.44 -6.65 8.95
CA ASP A 120 10.46 -5.36 9.63
C ASP A 120 10.50 -5.57 11.16
N PRO A 121 11.69 -5.38 11.78
CA PRO A 121 11.82 -5.53 13.23
C PRO A 121 10.94 -4.57 14.04
N SER A 122 10.52 -3.46 13.43
CA SER A 122 9.62 -2.47 14.02
C SER A 122 8.23 -2.51 13.40
N TYR A 123 7.77 -3.73 13.04
CA TYR A 123 6.46 -3.94 12.44
C TYR A 123 5.34 -3.37 13.32
N SER A 124 4.60 -2.44 12.76
CA SER A 124 3.52 -1.72 13.44
C SER A 124 2.54 -1.16 12.43
N SER A 125 1.40 -0.71 12.93
CA SER A 125 0.36 -0.01 12.20
C SER A 125 -0.09 1.24 12.96
N TYR A 126 -1.20 1.82 12.55
CA TYR A 126 -1.82 2.98 13.20
C TYR A 126 -3.29 2.67 13.53
N ASP A 127 -3.72 3.06 14.73
CA ASP A 127 -5.13 2.98 15.14
C ASP A 127 -5.89 4.16 14.56
N VAL A 128 -6.26 4.05 13.28
CA VAL A 128 -7.01 5.07 12.55
C VAL A 128 -8.36 4.49 12.15
N ALA A 129 -9.42 4.97 12.79
CA ALA A 129 -10.78 4.60 12.43
C ALA A 129 -11.16 5.16 11.05
N LEU A 130 -11.77 4.33 10.23
CA LEU A 130 -12.20 4.64 8.88
C LEU A 130 -13.68 4.36 8.73
N SER A 131 -14.42 5.27 8.09
CA SER A 131 -15.81 5.05 7.73
C SER A 131 -16.07 5.47 6.29
N VAL A 132 -16.97 4.75 5.64
CA VAL A 132 -17.47 5.07 4.31
C VAL A 132 -18.98 5.23 4.37
N ALA A 133 -19.48 6.34 3.85
CA ALA A 133 -20.90 6.60 3.71
C ALA A 133 -21.26 6.88 2.26
N ILE A 134 -22.44 6.45 1.84
CA ILE A 134 -22.98 6.66 0.51
C ILE A 134 -24.24 7.51 0.62
N ALA A 135 -24.29 8.60 -0.15
CA ALA A 135 -25.48 9.40 -0.36
C ALA A 135 -26.05 9.11 -1.76
N PRO A 136 -27.26 8.58 -1.89
CA PRO A 136 -27.83 8.23 -3.20
C PRO A 136 -28.22 9.45 -4.05
N GLY A 137 -28.10 10.65 -3.50
CA GLY A 137 -28.33 11.92 -4.20
C GLY A 137 -28.03 13.10 -3.29
N ALA A 138 -27.92 14.29 -3.87
CA ALA A 138 -27.52 15.50 -3.14
C ALA A 138 -28.45 15.88 -1.97
N ALA A 139 -29.71 15.47 -2.00
CA ALA A 139 -30.72 15.77 -0.95
C ALA A 139 -30.87 14.62 0.05
N ALA A 140 -30.24 13.47 -0.16
CA ALA A 140 -30.38 12.31 0.70
C ALA A 140 -29.33 12.30 1.82
N ALA A 141 -29.73 11.89 3.02
CA ALA A 141 -28.78 11.69 4.11
C ALA A 141 -27.80 10.54 3.76
N PRO A 142 -26.51 10.70 4.02
CA PRO A 142 -25.54 9.63 3.84
C PRO A 142 -25.85 8.44 4.75
N THR A 143 -25.71 7.23 4.20
CA THR A 143 -25.79 5.98 4.97
C THR A 143 -24.38 5.42 5.12
N VAL A 144 -23.95 5.15 6.35
CA VAL A 144 -22.68 4.49 6.62
C VAL A 144 -22.78 3.04 6.17
N VAL A 145 -21.88 2.63 5.28
CA VAL A 145 -21.84 1.27 4.71
C VAL A 145 -20.65 0.47 5.21
N THR A 146 -19.64 1.14 5.76
CA THR A 146 -18.43 0.50 6.29
C THR A 146 -17.87 1.30 7.46
N GLU A 147 -17.47 0.57 8.50
CA GLU A 147 -16.67 1.09 9.61
C GLU A 147 -15.49 0.14 9.82
N SER A 148 -14.29 0.55 9.45
CA SER A 148 -13.08 -0.23 9.51
C SER A 148 -11.97 0.50 10.26
N ASN A 149 -10.77 -0.05 10.23
CA ASN A 149 -9.62 0.58 10.86
C ASN A 149 -8.34 0.20 10.13
N TYR A 150 -7.42 1.14 9.97
CA TYR A 150 -6.15 0.92 9.28
C TYR A 150 -5.30 -0.18 9.93
N LYS A 151 -5.41 -0.43 11.22
CA LYS A 151 -4.69 -1.50 11.92
C LYS A 151 -5.04 -2.92 11.45
N HIS A 152 -6.12 -3.10 10.66
CA HIS A 152 -6.47 -4.37 10.05
C HIS A 152 -5.56 -4.73 8.85
N MET A 153 -4.74 -3.79 8.38
CA MET A 153 -3.77 -4.07 7.32
C MET A 153 -2.71 -5.05 7.81
N TYR A 154 -2.45 -6.09 6.99
CA TYR A 154 -1.40 -7.07 7.25
C TYR A 154 -0.02 -6.50 6.92
N TRP A 155 0.12 -5.80 5.78
CA TRP A 155 1.37 -5.19 5.35
C TRP A 155 1.47 -3.76 5.83
N SER A 156 2.59 -3.41 6.46
CA SER A 156 2.84 -2.03 6.87
C SER A 156 3.12 -1.12 5.67
N CYS A 157 2.94 0.19 5.84
CA CYS A 157 3.26 1.17 4.81
C CYS A 157 4.76 1.11 4.40
N LYS A 158 5.64 0.77 5.33
CA LYS A 158 7.07 0.58 5.05
C LYS A 158 7.29 -0.62 4.12
N GLN A 159 6.62 -1.74 4.39
CA GLN A 159 6.69 -2.93 3.56
C GLN A 159 6.13 -2.70 2.17
N GLN A 160 5.03 -1.94 2.05
CA GLN A 160 4.46 -1.56 0.75
C GLN A 160 5.46 -0.76 -0.08
N LEU A 161 6.11 0.24 0.52
CA LEU A 161 7.12 1.05 -0.15
C LEU A 161 8.31 0.20 -0.62
N VAL A 162 8.81 -0.66 0.24
CA VAL A 162 9.93 -1.55 -0.08
C VAL A 162 9.58 -2.53 -1.18
N HIS A 163 8.39 -3.13 -1.10
CA HIS A 163 7.92 -4.07 -2.13
C HIS A 163 7.78 -3.39 -3.49
N HIS A 164 7.28 -2.15 -3.52
CA HIS A 164 7.19 -1.38 -4.76
C HIS A 164 8.57 -1.09 -5.36
N ALA A 165 9.55 -0.80 -4.52
CA ALA A 165 10.90 -0.46 -4.95
C ALA A 165 11.79 -1.68 -5.29
N VAL A 166 11.41 -2.90 -4.90
CA VAL A 166 12.22 -4.12 -5.05
C VAL A 166 12.58 -4.43 -6.51
N THR A 167 11.72 -4.05 -7.44
CA THR A 167 11.95 -4.22 -8.88
C THR A 167 12.86 -3.14 -9.49
N GLY A 168 13.34 -2.18 -8.69
CA GLY A 168 14.08 -1.03 -9.17
C GLY A 168 13.20 0.11 -9.69
N CYS A 169 11.90 0.10 -9.35
CA CYS A 169 11.01 1.22 -9.67
C CYS A 169 11.48 2.48 -8.96
N ASP A 170 11.67 3.54 -9.71
CA ASP A 170 12.07 4.85 -9.21
C ASP A 170 10.91 5.46 -8.40
N MET A 171 11.19 5.81 -7.14
CA MET A 171 10.27 6.54 -6.28
C MET A 171 10.67 8.01 -6.19
N ARG A 172 9.72 8.90 -6.36
CA ARG A 172 9.93 10.35 -6.36
C ARG A 172 9.13 11.03 -5.26
N PRO A 173 9.61 12.17 -4.74
CA PRO A 173 8.78 13.00 -3.87
C PRO A 173 7.44 13.34 -4.53
N GLY A 174 6.35 13.05 -3.85
CA GLY A 174 5.00 13.25 -4.37
C GLY A 174 4.34 11.99 -4.97
N ASP A 175 5.06 10.88 -5.10
CA ASP A 175 4.45 9.61 -5.50
C ASP A 175 3.44 9.14 -4.45
N LEU A 176 2.30 8.66 -4.91
CA LEU A 176 1.22 8.13 -4.09
C LEU A 176 1.18 6.60 -4.23
N LEU A 177 1.29 5.91 -3.10
CA LEU A 177 1.07 4.48 -2.99
C LEU A 177 -0.25 4.21 -2.27
N ALA A 178 -1.11 3.38 -2.82
CA ALA A 178 -2.35 2.99 -2.19
C ALA A 178 -2.21 1.66 -1.44
N SER A 179 -2.75 1.58 -0.24
CA SER A 179 -2.75 0.36 0.57
C SER A 179 -3.64 -0.75 0.01
N GLY A 180 -4.50 -0.42 -0.95
CA GLY A 180 -5.63 -1.27 -1.31
C GLY A 180 -6.77 -1.18 -0.31
N THR A 181 -7.75 -2.05 -0.48
CA THR A 181 -8.94 -2.13 0.37
C THR A 181 -8.57 -2.42 1.83
N ILE A 182 -9.17 -1.68 2.77
CA ILE A 182 -8.97 -1.86 4.20
C ILE A 182 -10.22 -2.50 4.79
N SER A 183 -10.19 -3.81 4.92
CA SER A 183 -11.28 -4.61 5.47
C SER A 183 -10.91 -5.16 6.83
N GLY A 184 -11.87 -5.27 7.72
CA GLY A 184 -11.73 -5.91 9.02
C GLY A 184 -12.40 -7.29 9.06
N ASP A 185 -12.56 -7.81 10.26
CA ASP A 185 -12.98 -9.17 10.57
C ASP A 185 -14.51 -9.38 10.67
N ALA A 186 -15.30 -8.34 10.39
CA ALA A 186 -16.75 -8.40 10.50
C ALA A 186 -17.44 -7.84 9.24
N PRO A 187 -18.68 -8.26 8.95
CA PRO A 187 -19.41 -7.85 7.75
C PRO A 187 -19.53 -6.34 7.53
N HIS A 188 -19.66 -5.57 8.59
CA HIS A 188 -19.75 -4.11 8.53
C HIS A 188 -18.40 -3.41 8.40
N LYS A 189 -17.30 -4.19 8.37
CA LYS A 189 -15.92 -3.68 8.25
C LYS A 189 -15.31 -3.94 6.87
N LEU A 190 -16.09 -4.37 5.89
CA LEU A 190 -15.60 -4.63 4.54
C LEU A 190 -15.38 -3.33 3.78
N GLY A 191 -14.18 -3.14 3.26
CA GLY A 191 -13.71 -1.87 2.72
C GLY A 191 -14.09 -1.60 1.26
N SER A 192 -14.80 -2.52 0.57
CA SER A 192 -15.20 -2.34 -0.82
C SER A 192 -16.63 -2.76 -1.08
N MET A 193 -17.27 -2.11 -2.05
CA MET A 193 -18.60 -2.49 -2.51
C MET A 193 -18.66 -3.90 -3.09
N LEU A 194 -17.55 -4.40 -3.62
CA LEU A 194 -17.44 -5.76 -4.13
C LEU A 194 -17.61 -6.78 -2.98
N GLU A 195 -16.89 -6.61 -1.88
CA GLU A 195 -16.99 -7.48 -0.71
C GLU A 195 -18.38 -7.41 -0.06
N LEU A 196 -18.93 -6.20 0.07
CA LEU A 196 -20.28 -5.99 0.60
C LEU A 196 -21.33 -6.70 -0.26
N SER A 197 -21.21 -6.68 -1.58
CA SER A 197 -22.15 -7.34 -2.49
C SER A 197 -22.01 -8.86 -2.45
N TRP A 198 -20.82 -9.40 -2.25
CA TRP A 198 -20.62 -10.86 -2.11
C TRP A 198 -21.29 -11.41 -0.86
N GLN A 199 -21.32 -10.67 0.24
CA GLN A 199 -22.03 -11.12 1.44
C GLN A 199 -23.56 -11.18 1.23
N VAL A 200 -24.11 -10.28 0.43
CA VAL A 200 -25.51 -10.38 0.01
C VAL A 200 -25.76 -11.62 -0.84
N SER A 201 -24.76 -12.03 -1.65
CA SER A 201 -24.83 -13.23 -2.49
C SER A 201 -24.72 -14.56 -1.72
N LEU A 202 -24.22 -14.52 -0.50
CA LEU A 202 -24.19 -15.70 0.39
C LEU A 202 -25.53 -15.97 1.09
N GLN A 203 -26.53 -15.10 0.92
CA GLN A 203 -27.90 -15.43 1.27
C GLN A 203 -28.47 -16.43 0.26
N PRO A 204 -29.32 -17.43 0.68
CA PRO A 204 -29.62 -18.64 -0.09
C PRO A 204 -30.37 -18.45 -1.42
N HIS A 205 -30.50 -17.24 -1.93
CA HIS A 205 -31.19 -16.92 -3.19
C HIS A 205 -30.32 -16.23 -4.25
N CYS A 206 -29.03 -16.02 -4.00
CA CYS A 206 -28.13 -15.45 -5.01
C CYS A 206 -27.10 -16.49 -5.44
N HIS A 207 -27.19 -16.96 -6.67
CA HIS A 207 -26.16 -17.81 -7.26
C HIS A 207 -24.83 -17.07 -7.38
N PRO A 208 -23.70 -17.68 -6.98
CA PRO A 208 -22.40 -17.09 -7.25
C PRO A 208 -22.21 -16.94 -8.76
N MET A 209 -21.87 -15.76 -9.21
CA MET A 209 -21.42 -15.59 -10.58
C MET A 209 -20.04 -16.25 -10.73
N HIS A 210 -20.01 -17.35 -11.48
CA HIS A 210 -18.79 -18.00 -11.93
C HIS A 210 -18.07 -17.18 -12.99
#